data_269e82e1a1b0fecfb91cf1114ee00637
#
_entry.id   269e82e1a1b0fecfb91cf1114ee00637
#
_cell.length_a   1.000
_cell.length_b   1.000
_cell.length_c   1.000
_cell.angle_alpha   90.00
_cell.angle_beta   90.00
_cell.angle_gamma   90.00
#
_symmetry.space_group_name_H-M   'P 1'
#
loop_
_entity.id
_entity.type
_entity.pdbx_description
1 polymer ?
#
loop_
_entity_poly.entity_id
_entity_poly.type
_entity_poly.pdbx_seq_one_letter_code
_entity_poly.pdbx_strand_id
1 'polypeptide(L)'
;MVLFSKISNFVSSSYLKLLCIAIIFLLLSPIIAIIFSSFENTFSLWEHLFQTRLKFYLYNTFILMLGVGFTTFFVGVSLAWLICKYDFFMRNVIEWALLLPLALPSYIVAYCYTDFFEYSGFLQTSIRELFNFNSPNDYFFPEIRSLGGAIFVISFVLYPYIYLITKVAFKSTPSSLFELAELNGKNQFYYVALPLAKPAIIAGLSLVLMETVSDFGTVDFFAVETITLGIFNLWLGMNNLAGASQLALIGFFFIMILLAFELSARKKQKFNDTKIRGYNGLNQKISIYHNIFIFFICIIPIIFGFIIPVLILFENSISYFDIQNLYNLILITKNSFFISFVATVIIILTTILLTIGLKFQGFKGLGFLSTIAGIG
;
A
#
# COMPACT_ATOMS: atom_id res chain seq x y z
N MET A 1 -34.86 1.69 -26.75
CA MET A 1 -34.64 0.40 -27.44
C MET A 1 -33.46 0.48 -28.41
N VAL A 2 -33.40 1.47 -29.32
CA VAL A 2 -32.31 1.64 -30.31
C VAL A 2 -30.91 1.82 -29.71
N LEU A 3 -30.78 2.50 -28.57
CA LEU A 3 -29.51 2.68 -27.89
C LEU A 3 -29.00 1.36 -27.27
N PHE A 4 -29.88 0.56 -26.70
CA PHE A 4 -29.57 -0.75 -26.15
C PHE A 4 -29.12 -1.76 -27.21
N SER A 5 -29.72 -1.74 -28.37
CA SER A 5 -29.34 -2.61 -29.51
C SER A 5 -27.97 -2.18 -30.08
N LYS A 6 -27.68 -0.88 -30.17
CA LYS A 6 -26.35 -0.38 -30.59
C LYS A 6 -25.26 -0.75 -29.60
N ILE A 7 -25.51 -0.65 -28.28
CA ILE A 7 -24.57 -1.07 -27.23
C ILE A 7 -24.37 -2.59 -27.28
N SER A 8 -25.43 -3.39 -27.45
CA SER A 8 -25.35 -4.84 -27.60
C SER A 8 -24.51 -5.25 -28.80
N ASN A 9 -24.69 -4.60 -29.95
CA ASN A 9 -23.91 -4.86 -31.15
C ASN A 9 -22.45 -4.41 -31.03
N PHE A 10 -22.16 -3.33 -30.31
CA PHE A 10 -20.80 -2.90 -30.04
C PHE A 10 -20.10 -3.88 -29.07
N VAL A 11 -20.79 -4.32 -28.04
CA VAL A 11 -20.27 -5.29 -27.06
C VAL A 11 -19.96 -6.64 -27.66
N SER A 12 -20.72 -7.07 -28.71
CA SER A 12 -20.48 -8.33 -29.44
C SER A 12 -19.52 -8.18 -30.63
N SER A 13 -19.05 -6.98 -30.94
CA SER A 13 -18.27 -6.70 -32.15
C SER A 13 -16.80 -7.15 -32.03
N SER A 14 -16.25 -7.63 -33.15
CA SER A 14 -14.82 -7.94 -33.29
C SER A 14 -13.92 -6.72 -33.02
N TYR A 15 -14.42 -5.51 -33.18
CA TYR A 15 -13.71 -4.26 -32.91
C TYR A 15 -13.42 -4.08 -31.41
N LEU A 16 -14.34 -4.43 -30.52
CA LEU A 16 -14.11 -4.36 -29.08
C LEU A 16 -13.01 -5.34 -28.65
N LYS A 17 -12.95 -6.52 -29.28
CA LYS A 17 -11.87 -7.49 -29.05
C LYS A 17 -10.51 -6.93 -29.41
N LEU A 18 -10.38 -6.36 -30.61
CA LEU A 18 -9.16 -5.77 -31.12
C LEU A 18 -8.71 -4.62 -30.24
N LEU A 19 -9.63 -3.77 -29.80
CA LEU A 19 -9.36 -2.66 -28.89
C LEU A 19 -8.86 -3.14 -27.52
N CYS A 20 -9.48 -4.14 -26.92
CA CYS A 20 -9.02 -4.72 -25.65
C CYS A 20 -7.62 -5.35 -25.77
N ILE A 21 -7.34 -6.07 -26.86
CA ILE A 21 -6.04 -6.64 -27.14
C ILE A 21 -4.99 -5.52 -27.30
N ALA A 22 -5.30 -4.48 -28.04
CA ALA A 22 -4.39 -3.33 -28.24
C ALA A 22 -4.09 -2.62 -26.92
N ILE A 23 -5.09 -2.40 -26.06
CA ILE A 23 -4.90 -1.81 -24.73
C ILE A 23 -4.01 -2.71 -23.85
N ILE A 24 -4.26 -4.03 -23.83
CA ILE A 24 -3.43 -4.97 -23.04
C ILE A 24 -1.99 -4.97 -23.53
N PHE A 25 -1.77 -4.97 -24.85
CA PHE A 25 -0.42 -4.89 -25.42
C PHE A 25 0.29 -3.56 -25.08
N LEU A 26 -0.44 -2.45 -25.12
CA LEU A 26 0.09 -1.14 -24.73
C LEU A 26 0.51 -1.14 -23.25
N LEU A 27 -0.33 -1.68 -22.36
CA LEU A 27 -0.02 -1.77 -20.93
C LEU A 27 1.12 -2.74 -20.62
N LEU A 28 1.29 -3.81 -21.41
CA LEU A 28 2.39 -4.75 -21.26
C LEU A 28 3.69 -4.27 -21.91
N SER A 29 3.67 -3.23 -22.73
CA SER A 29 4.85 -2.77 -23.48
C SER A 29 6.05 -2.42 -22.58
N PRO A 30 5.92 -1.80 -21.39
CA PRO A 30 7.06 -1.56 -20.51
C PRO A 30 7.69 -2.87 -20.00
N ILE A 31 6.87 -3.85 -19.63
CA ILE A 31 7.35 -5.16 -19.16
C ILE A 31 8.09 -5.88 -20.30
N ILE A 32 7.54 -5.82 -21.51
CA ILE A 32 8.17 -6.39 -22.71
C ILE A 32 9.51 -5.70 -22.97
N ALA A 33 9.58 -4.36 -22.87
CA ALA A 33 10.83 -3.62 -23.04
C ALA A 33 11.90 -4.04 -22.02
N ILE A 34 11.54 -4.19 -20.74
CA ILE A 34 12.44 -4.67 -19.68
C ILE A 34 12.96 -6.07 -20.01
N ILE A 35 12.09 -6.97 -20.47
CA ILE A 35 12.50 -8.33 -20.88
C ILE A 35 13.49 -8.26 -22.04
N PHE A 36 13.23 -7.45 -23.09
CA PHE A 36 14.17 -7.32 -24.22
C PHE A 36 15.51 -6.72 -23.79
N SER A 37 15.50 -5.67 -22.96
CA SER A 37 16.75 -5.07 -22.46
C SER A 37 17.55 -6.02 -21.57
N SER A 38 16.93 -7.02 -20.97
CA SER A 38 17.61 -7.98 -20.10
C SER A 38 18.44 -9.04 -20.84
N PHE A 39 18.30 -9.18 -22.17
CA PHE A 39 19.03 -10.18 -22.96
C PHE A 39 20.49 -9.81 -23.23
N GLU A 40 20.90 -8.57 -22.94
CA GLU A 40 22.29 -8.18 -23.10
C GLU A 40 23.20 -8.90 -22.09
N ASN A 41 24.44 -9.20 -22.52
CA ASN A 41 25.39 -9.89 -21.67
C ASN A 41 26.01 -8.93 -20.65
N THR A 42 25.73 -9.18 -19.37
CA THR A 42 26.23 -8.39 -18.23
C THR A 42 26.95 -9.28 -17.20
N PHE A 43 27.65 -10.33 -17.66
CA PHE A 43 28.27 -11.32 -16.77
C PHE A 43 29.24 -10.70 -15.75
N SER A 44 30.12 -9.78 -16.18
CA SER A 44 31.08 -9.11 -15.29
C SER A 44 30.38 -8.24 -14.23
N LEU A 45 29.26 -7.61 -14.57
CA LEU A 45 28.44 -6.86 -13.63
C LEU A 45 27.84 -7.78 -12.56
N TRP A 46 27.28 -8.92 -12.98
CA TRP A 46 26.69 -9.89 -12.04
C TRP A 46 27.72 -10.49 -11.10
N GLU A 47 28.92 -10.83 -11.59
CA GLU A 47 30.01 -11.30 -10.74
C GLU A 47 30.34 -10.27 -9.65
N HIS A 48 30.45 -9.00 -10.02
CA HIS A 48 30.67 -7.91 -9.07
C HIS A 48 29.51 -7.75 -8.08
N LEU A 49 28.25 -7.77 -8.54
CA LEU A 49 27.06 -7.64 -7.69
C LEU A 49 26.94 -8.80 -6.68
N PHE A 50 27.21 -10.03 -7.10
CA PHE A 50 27.20 -11.20 -6.20
C PHE A 50 28.20 -11.06 -5.06
N GLN A 51 29.38 -10.52 -5.36
CA GLN A 51 30.45 -10.36 -4.38
C GLN A 51 30.21 -9.16 -3.44
N THR A 52 29.46 -8.14 -3.87
CA THR A 52 29.38 -6.87 -3.15
C THR A 52 27.99 -6.56 -2.59
N ARG A 53 26.98 -6.35 -3.42
CA ARG A 53 25.71 -5.66 -3.02
C ARG A 53 24.46 -6.54 -3.08
N LEU A 54 24.43 -7.57 -3.92
CA LEU A 54 23.20 -8.33 -4.16
C LEU A 54 22.62 -8.96 -2.88
N LYS A 55 23.48 -9.43 -1.99
CA LYS A 55 23.04 -10.02 -0.71
C LYS A 55 22.29 -8.98 0.15
N PHE A 56 22.78 -7.75 0.18
CA PHE A 56 22.14 -6.66 0.93
C PHE A 56 20.82 -6.28 0.29
N TYR A 57 20.73 -6.15 -1.04
CA TYR A 57 19.49 -5.86 -1.74
C TYR A 57 18.41 -6.90 -1.45
N LEU A 58 18.73 -8.19 -1.55
CA LEU A 58 17.80 -9.27 -1.26
C LEU A 58 17.39 -9.33 0.21
N TYR A 59 18.37 -9.26 1.11
CA TYR A 59 18.16 -9.33 2.56
C TYR A 59 17.29 -8.17 3.05
N ASN A 60 17.67 -6.94 2.72
CA ASN A 60 16.93 -5.76 3.17
C ASN A 60 15.51 -5.73 2.58
N THR A 61 15.33 -6.09 1.31
CA THR A 61 13.99 -6.19 0.71
C THR A 61 13.14 -7.22 1.44
N PHE A 62 13.70 -8.40 1.74
CA PHE A 62 12.97 -9.45 2.45
C PHE A 62 12.60 -9.05 3.89
N ILE A 63 13.54 -8.48 4.64
CA ILE A 63 13.27 -8.00 6.01
C ILE A 63 12.26 -6.83 6.00
N LEU A 64 12.39 -5.91 5.04
CA LEU A 64 11.43 -4.82 4.87
C LEU A 64 10.01 -5.37 4.63
N MET A 65 9.87 -6.32 3.70
CA MET A 65 8.59 -6.98 3.43
C MET A 65 8.02 -7.69 4.66
N LEU A 66 8.85 -8.44 5.39
CA LEU A 66 8.41 -9.14 6.60
C LEU A 66 7.99 -8.14 7.69
N GLY A 67 8.81 -7.12 7.93
CA GLY A 67 8.54 -6.10 8.95
C GLY A 67 7.27 -5.31 8.66
N VAL A 68 7.14 -4.79 7.44
CA VAL A 68 5.94 -4.05 7.01
C VAL A 68 4.72 -4.97 6.98
N GLY A 69 4.85 -6.19 6.43
CA GLY A 69 3.75 -7.14 6.38
C GLY A 69 3.24 -7.53 7.76
N PHE A 70 4.13 -7.79 8.70
CA PHE A 70 3.78 -8.14 10.08
C PHE A 70 3.08 -6.96 10.79
N THR A 71 3.68 -5.78 10.76
CA THR A 71 3.13 -4.61 11.45
C THR A 71 1.79 -4.17 10.87
N THR A 72 1.67 -4.09 9.55
CA THR A 72 0.41 -3.71 8.89
C THR A 72 -0.69 -4.75 9.09
N PHE A 73 -0.35 -6.04 9.13
CA PHE A 73 -1.29 -7.10 9.48
C PHE A 73 -1.86 -6.89 10.88
N PHE A 74 -1.00 -6.77 11.90
CA PHE A 74 -1.46 -6.62 13.27
C PHE A 74 -2.25 -5.32 13.48
N VAL A 75 -1.75 -4.21 12.98
CA VAL A 75 -2.43 -2.91 13.11
C VAL A 75 -3.75 -2.93 12.33
N GLY A 76 -3.71 -3.29 11.05
CA GLY A 76 -4.90 -3.23 10.18
C GLY A 76 -6.01 -4.17 10.60
N VAL A 77 -5.69 -5.43 10.95
CA VAL A 77 -6.70 -6.42 11.38
C VAL A 77 -7.27 -6.06 12.74
N SER A 78 -6.43 -5.62 13.70
CA SER A 78 -6.89 -5.22 15.02
C SER A 78 -7.83 -4.03 14.96
N LEU A 79 -7.47 -2.99 14.20
CA LEU A 79 -8.31 -1.81 14.01
C LEU A 79 -9.64 -2.15 13.32
N ALA A 80 -9.60 -3.00 12.29
CA ALA A 80 -10.81 -3.46 11.62
C ALA A 80 -11.76 -4.18 12.59
N TRP A 81 -11.21 -5.01 13.47
CA TRP A 81 -11.99 -5.70 14.50
C TRP A 81 -12.58 -4.75 15.53
N LEU A 82 -11.78 -3.82 16.07
CA LEU A 82 -12.23 -2.86 17.07
C LEU A 82 -13.37 -1.98 16.54
N ILE A 83 -13.23 -1.46 15.30
CA ILE A 83 -14.24 -0.65 14.64
C ILE A 83 -15.53 -1.44 14.35
N CYS A 84 -15.42 -2.73 14.00
CA CYS A 84 -16.61 -3.54 13.71
C CYS A 84 -17.34 -4.00 14.98
N LYS A 85 -16.60 -4.29 16.06
CA LYS A 85 -17.16 -4.94 17.26
C LYS A 85 -17.70 -3.94 18.27
N TYR A 86 -17.04 -2.82 18.49
CA TYR A 86 -17.32 -1.94 19.61
C TYR A 86 -17.93 -0.59 19.16
N ASP A 87 -18.85 -0.09 19.98
CA ASP A 87 -19.34 1.28 19.85
C ASP A 87 -18.65 2.14 20.91
N PHE A 88 -17.79 3.05 20.47
CA PHE A 88 -16.98 3.90 21.32
C PHE A 88 -17.00 5.35 20.86
N PHE A 89 -16.48 6.25 21.69
CA PHE A 89 -16.47 7.69 21.45
C PHE A 89 -15.84 8.03 20.09
N MET A 90 -16.53 8.84 19.29
CA MET A 90 -16.13 9.27 17.94
C MET A 90 -15.86 8.13 16.92
N ARG A 91 -16.36 6.91 17.16
CA ARG A 91 -16.14 5.75 16.28
C ARG A 91 -16.35 6.09 14.79
N ASN A 92 -17.44 6.79 14.44
CA ASN A 92 -17.76 7.12 13.05
C ASN A 92 -16.72 8.06 12.42
N VAL A 93 -16.15 8.98 13.19
CA VAL A 93 -15.08 9.86 12.73
C VAL A 93 -13.79 9.09 12.57
N ILE A 94 -13.43 8.26 13.57
CA ILE A 94 -12.21 7.45 13.57
C ILE A 94 -12.24 6.42 12.44
N GLU A 95 -13.39 5.81 12.15
CA GLU A 95 -13.57 4.85 11.06
C GLU A 95 -13.07 5.41 9.71
N TRP A 96 -13.27 6.70 9.45
CA TRP A 96 -12.77 7.38 8.25
C TRP A 96 -11.36 7.93 8.43
N ALA A 97 -11.07 8.48 9.61
CA ALA A 97 -9.75 9.04 9.91
C ALA A 97 -8.61 8.01 9.80
N LEU A 98 -8.90 6.73 10.06
CA LEU A 98 -7.95 5.64 9.86
C LEU A 98 -7.49 5.46 8.39
N LEU A 99 -8.14 6.10 7.43
CA LEU A 99 -7.74 6.09 6.02
C LEU A 99 -6.83 7.29 5.65
N LEU A 100 -6.75 8.32 6.50
CA LEU A 100 -5.99 9.54 6.22
C LEU A 100 -4.51 9.31 5.90
N PRO A 101 -3.78 8.33 6.51
CA PRO A 101 -2.39 8.10 6.17
C PRO A 101 -2.14 7.78 4.69
N LEU A 102 -3.10 7.18 3.98
CA LEU A 102 -3.00 6.96 2.52
C LEU A 102 -2.96 8.24 1.68
N ALA A 103 -3.32 9.37 2.26
CA ALA A 103 -3.26 10.66 1.55
C ALA A 103 -1.84 11.22 1.44
N LEU A 104 -0.90 10.69 2.25
CA LEU A 104 0.49 11.12 2.27
C LEU A 104 1.38 10.06 1.61
N PRO A 105 2.18 10.42 0.58
CA PRO A 105 3.20 9.54 0.07
C PRO A 105 4.22 9.16 1.15
N SER A 106 4.64 7.89 1.19
CA SER A 106 5.55 7.35 2.21
C SER A 106 6.88 8.10 2.30
N TYR A 107 7.45 8.55 1.17
CA TYR A 107 8.69 9.32 1.15
C TYR A 107 8.55 10.72 1.77
N ILE A 108 7.38 11.36 1.68
CA ILE A 108 7.11 12.63 2.36
C ILE A 108 7.04 12.41 3.87
N VAL A 109 6.39 11.33 4.31
CA VAL A 109 6.36 10.96 5.72
C VAL A 109 7.76 10.64 6.23
N ALA A 110 8.59 9.96 5.43
CA ALA A 110 10.00 9.71 5.75
C ALA A 110 10.80 11.01 5.93
N TYR A 111 10.61 11.99 5.05
CA TYR A 111 11.21 13.33 5.18
C TYR A 111 10.80 13.99 6.51
N CYS A 112 9.50 14.01 6.82
CA CYS A 112 9.01 14.61 8.05
C CYS A 112 9.61 13.95 9.30
N TYR A 113 9.68 12.63 9.32
CA TYR A 113 10.27 11.92 10.47
C TYR A 113 11.76 12.07 10.56
N THR A 114 12.47 12.22 9.44
CA THR A 114 13.88 12.54 9.46
C THR A 114 14.11 13.91 10.06
N ASP A 115 13.40 14.93 9.58
CA ASP A 115 13.47 16.30 10.09
C ASP A 115 13.16 16.37 11.60
N PHE A 116 12.22 15.56 12.07
CA PHE A 116 11.80 15.54 13.47
C PHE A 116 12.73 14.73 14.39
N PHE A 117 13.26 13.59 13.92
CA PHE A 117 14.01 12.62 14.74
C PHE A 117 15.53 12.68 14.56
N GLU A 118 16.06 13.37 13.55
CA GLU A 118 17.51 13.54 13.42
C GLU A 118 18.12 14.33 14.59
N TYR A 119 19.42 14.29 14.72
CA TYR A 119 20.16 14.94 15.78
C TYR A 119 19.85 16.43 15.92
N SER A 120 19.73 17.15 14.79
CA SER A 120 19.33 18.56 14.72
C SER A 120 17.83 18.77 14.82
N GLY A 121 17.03 17.68 14.81
CA GLY A 121 15.58 17.74 14.82
C GLY A 121 15.00 18.18 16.16
N PHE A 122 13.74 18.61 16.12
CA PHE A 122 13.04 19.16 17.28
C PHE A 122 13.06 18.22 18.50
N LEU A 123 12.83 16.92 18.30
CA LEU A 123 12.72 15.99 19.42
C LEU A 123 14.05 15.81 20.15
N GLN A 124 15.15 15.55 19.42
CA GLN A 124 16.46 15.35 20.05
C GLN A 124 17.00 16.64 20.66
N THR A 125 16.73 17.78 20.04
CA THR A 125 17.08 19.10 20.61
C THR A 125 16.35 19.34 21.93
N SER A 126 15.03 19.08 21.97
CA SER A 126 14.24 19.20 23.20
C SER A 126 14.72 18.25 24.31
N ILE A 127 15.09 17.00 23.95
CA ILE A 127 15.65 16.04 24.93
C ILE A 127 16.98 16.58 25.50
N ARG A 128 17.88 17.08 24.65
CA ARG A 128 19.17 17.64 25.10
C ARG A 128 18.98 18.84 26.03
N GLU A 129 18.05 19.72 25.69
CA GLU A 129 17.76 20.89 26.56
C GLU A 129 17.16 20.47 27.91
N LEU A 130 16.23 19.52 27.92
CA LEU A 130 15.57 19.06 29.15
C LEU A 130 16.50 18.32 30.09
N PHE A 131 17.43 17.51 29.55
CA PHE A 131 18.33 16.67 30.34
C PHE A 131 19.77 17.23 30.42
N ASN A 132 20.02 18.42 29.84
CA ASN A 132 21.34 19.04 29.75
C ASN A 132 22.40 18.14 29.10
N PHE A 133 22.04 17.38 28.08
CA PHE A 133 22.97 16.61 27.28
C PHE A 133 23.70 17.52 26.29
N ASN A 134 25.00 17.32 26.10
CA ASN A 134 25.81 18.14 25.21
C ASN A 134 26.27 17.43 23.94
N SER A 135 26.17 16.10 23.91
CA SER A 135 26.70 15.24 22.86
C SER A 135 25.74 14.13 22.49
N PRO A 136 25.77 13.61 21.23
CA PRO A 136 25.00 12.42 20.82
C PRO A 136 25.36 11.17 21.64
N ASN A 137 26.57 11.15 22.26
CA ASN A 137 27.03 10.01 23.05
C ASN A 137 26.46 9.97 24.47
N ASP A 138 25.78 11.05 24.91
CA ASP A 138 25.24 11.14 26.27
C ASP A 138 23.94 10.36 26.45
N TYR A 139 23.28 9.97 25.34
CA TYR A 139 22.04 9.23 25.35
C TYR A 139 21.92 8.32 24.12
N PHE A 140 21.15 7.24 24.25
CA PHE A 140 20.84 6.38 23.13
C PHE A 140 19.57 6.88 22.41
N PHE A 141 19.69 7.15 21.13
CA PHE A 141 18.55 7.44 20.26
C PHE A 141 18.67 6.61 18.98
N PRO A 142 17.61 5.85 18.60
CA PRO A 142 17.65 5.01 17.41
C PRO A 142 17.71 5.88 16.15
N GLU A 143 18.57 5.51 15.22
CA GLU A 143 18.67 6.19 13.93
C GLU A 143 17.40 5.96 13.10
N ILE A 144 16.77 7.07 12.71
CA ILE A 144 15.56 7.01 11.87
C ILE A 144 15.91 6.58 10.43
N ARG A 145 17.08 6.99 9.91
CA ARG A 145 17.58 6.54 8.61
C ARG A 145 18.13 5.11 8.71
N SER A 146 17.22 4.17 8.81
CA SER A 146 17.51 2.76 9.00
C SER A 146 16.41 1.89 8.39
N LEU A 147 16.69 0.60 8.27
CA LEU A 147 15.68 -0.38 7.87
C LEU A 147 14.48 -0.39 8.83
N GLY A 148 14.72 -0.19 10.14
CA GLY A 148 13.67 -0.07 11.14
C GLY A 148 12.78 1.16 10.94
N GLY A 149 13.39 2.31 10.63
CA GLY A 149 12.67 3.53 10.28
C GLY A 149 11.83 3.38 9.01
N ALA A 150 12.36 2.72 7.98
CA ALA A 150 11.61 2.41 6.77
C ALA A 150 10.41 1.50 7.05
N ILE A 151 10.58 0.44 7.85
CA ILE A 151 9.48 -0.43 8.28
C ILE A 151 8.42 0.39 9.03
N PHE A 152 8.82 1.25 9.95
CA PHE A 152 7.92 2.10 10.72
C PHE A 152 7.09 3.00 9.80
N VAL A 153 7.74 3.81 8.95
CA VAL A 153 7.06 4.77 8.07
C VAL A 153 6.12 4.08 7.10
N ILE A 154 6.62 3.10 6.35
CA ILE A 154 5.81 2.39 5.34
C ILE A 154 4.63 1.68 6.00
N SER A 155 4.82 1.10 7.19
CA SER A 155 3.73 0.42 7.90
C SER A 155 2.61 1.37 8.32
N PHE A 156 2.95 2.56 8.87
CA PHE A 156 1.94 3.53 9.28
C PHE A 156 1.25 4.25 8.12
N VAL A 157 1.84 4.22 6.93
CA VAL A 157 1.19 4.69 5.69
C VAL A 157 0.31 3.62 5.07
N LEU A 158 0.74 2.34 5.05
CA LEU A 158 0.08 1.29 4.28
C LEU A 158 -0.92 0.41 5.07
N TYR A 159 -0.95 0.47 6.43
CA TYR A 159 -1.92 -0.33 7.20
C TYR A 159 -3.38 -0.14 6.77
N PRO A 160 -3.82 1.04 6.27
CA PRO A 160 -5.21 1.23 5.90
C PRO A 160 -5.68 0.32 4.76
N TYR A 161 -4.78 -0.20 3.91
CA TYR A 161 -5.15 -1.20 2.90
C TYR A 161 -5.70 -2.47 3.55
N ILE A 162 -4.98 -3.01 4.55
CA ILE A 162 -5.44 -4.20 5.28
C ILE A 162 -6.68 -3.86 6.11
N TYR A 163 -6.68 -2.72 6.79
CA TYR A 163 -7.82 -2.25 7.58
C TYR A 163 -9.10 -2.20 6.75
N LEU A 164 -9.07 -1.55 5.58
CA LEU A 164 -10.26 -1.36 4.75
C LEU A 164 -10.84 -2.68 4.25
N ILE A 165 -9.99 -3.54 3.66
CA ILE A 165 -10.42 -4.81 3.07
C ILE A 165 -10.91 -5.76 4.17
N THR A 166 -10.22 -5.83 5.30
CA THR A 166 -10.61 -6.67 6.45
C THR A 166 -11.90 -6.18 7.09
N LYS A 167 -12.07 -4.85 7.25
CA LYS A 167 -13.32 -4.26 7.77
C LYS A 167 -14.52 -4.64 6.89
N VAL A 168 -14.39 -4.57 5.59
CA VAL A 168 -15.45 -4.97 4.65
C VAL A 168 -15.77 -6.47 4.81
N ALA A 169 -14.76 -7.32 4.95
CA ALA A 169 -14.94 -8.75 5.16
C ALA A 169 -15.66 -9.05 6.48
N PHE A 170 -15.28 -8.38 7.58
CA PHE A 170 -15.96 -8.53 8.87
C PHE A 170 -17.42 -8.05 8.79
N LYS A 171 -17.69 -6.90 8.17
CA LYS A 171 -19.06 -6.38 7.98
C LYS A 171 -19.92 -7.28 7.07
N SER A 172 -19.32 -8.05 6.19
CA SER A 172 -20.02 -8.98 5.29
C SER A 172 -20.31 -10.34 5.94
N THR A 173 -19.75 -10.62 7.11
CA THR A 173 -19.96 -11.88 7.81
C THR A 173 -21.33 -11.89 8.50
N PRO A 174 -22.17 -12.94 8.33
CA PRO A 174 -23.48 -13.05 8.97
C PRO A 174 -23.41 -12.98 10.49
N SER A 175 -24.30 -12.20 11.11
CA SER A 175 -24.35 -12.07 12.60
C SER A 175 -24.62 -13.39 13.31
N SER A 176 -25.40 -14.27 12.70
CA SER A 176 -25.73 -15.60 13.24
C SER A 176 -24.50 -16.46 13.55
N LEU A 177 -23.41 -16.31 12.80
CA LEU A 177 -22.17 -17.05 13.05
C LEU A 177 -21.46 -16.55 14.31
N PHE A 178 -21.53 -15.26 14.59
CA PHE A 178 -20.98 -14.66 15.81
C PHE A 178 -21.80 -15.06 17.05
N GLU A 179 -23.14 -15.07 16.92
CA GLU A 179 -24.06 -15.51 17.96
C GLU A 179 -23.86 -17.00 18.29
N LEU A 180 -23.70 -17.84 17.26
CA LEU A 180 -23.39 -19.26 17.44
C LEU A 180 -22.06 -19.50 18.15
N ALA A 181 -21.03 -18.71 17.85
CA ALA A 181 -19.74 -18.79 18.53
C ALA A 181 -19.88 -18.42 20.01
N GLU A 182 -20.64 -17.36 20.31
CA GLU A 182 -20.90 -16.90 21.66
C GLU A 182 -21.69 -17.95 22.48
N LEU A 183 -22.75 -18.50 21.91
CA LEU A 183 -23.53 -19.59 22.55
C LEU A 183 -22.70 -20.83 22.88
N ASN A 184 -21.67 -21.10 22.06
CA ASN A 184 -20.73 -22.21 22.31
C ASN A 184 -19.53 -21.81 23.18
N GLY A 185 -19.50 -20.62 23.78
CA GLY A 185 -18.40 -20.12 24.60
C GLY A 185 -17.09 -19.93 23.85
N LYS A 186 -17.13 -19.79 22.48
CA LYS A 186 -15.96 -19.62 21.65
C LYS A 186 -15.68 -18.14 21.35
N ASN A 187 -14.40 -17.78 21.27
CA ASN A 187 -14.01 -16.43 20.94
C ASN A 187 -14.39 -16.09 19.49
N GLN A 188 -15.25 -15.09 19.32
CA GLN A 188 -15.78 -14.64 18.04
C GLN A 188 -14.68 -14.24 17.04
N PHE A 189 -13.58 -13.62 17.52
CA PHE A 189 -12.48 -13.19 16.67
C PHE A 189 -11.74 -14.38 16.05
N TYR A 190 -11.26 -15.30 16.88
CA TYR A 190 -10.43 -16.42 16.42
C TYR A 190 -11.21 -17.50 15.68
N TYR A 191 -12.48 -17.74 16.05
CA TYR A 191 -13.27 -18.85 15.48
C TYR A 191 -14.16 -18.42 14.32
N VAL A 192 -14.51 -17.12 14.18
CA VAL A 192 -15.42 -16.65 13.13
C VAL A 192 -14.75 -15.56 12.28
N ALA A 193 -14.41 -14.42 12.88
CA ALA A 193 -13.96 -13.25 12.13
C ALA A 193 -12.67 -13.52 11.34
N LEU A 194 -11.63 -13.96 12.01
CA LEU A 194 -10.31 -14.16 11.40
C LEU A 194 -10.31 -15.26 10.33
N PRO A 195 -10.91 -16.48 10.55
CA PRO A 195 -10.95 -17.52 9.53
C PRO A 195 -11.72 -17.11 8.27
N LEU A 196 -12.86 -16.45 8.44
CA LEU A 196 -13.70 -16.04 7.30
C LEU A 196 -13.11 -14.85 6.54
N ALA A 197 -12.41 -13.94 7.22
CA ALA A 197 -11.72 -12.83 6.59
C ALA A 197 -10.34 -13.21 6.01
N LYS A 198 -9.83 -14.41 6.27
CA LYS A 198 -8.49 -14.83 5.82
C LYS A 198 -8.19 -14.53 4.36
N PRO A 199 -9.09 -14.80 3.37
CA PRO A 199 -8.81 -14.46 1.97
C PRO A 199 -8.73 -12.95 1.72
N ALA A 200 -9.54 -12.16 2.41
CA ALA A 200 -9.53 -10.70 2.32
C ALA A 200 -8.24 -10.11 2.93
N ILE A 201 -7.81 -10.66 4.06
CA ILE A 201 -6.56 -10.29 4.73
C ILE A 201 -5.36 -10.61 3.83
N ILE A 202 -5.32 -11.79 3.21
CA ILE A 202 -4.25 -12.16 2.28
C ILE A 202 -4.22 -11.20 1.08
N ALA A 203 -5.38 -10.82 0.53
CA ALA A 203 -5.44 -9.86 -0.57
C ALA A 203 -4.92 -8.48 -0.16
N GLY A 204 -5.31 -7.98 1.02
CA GLY A 204 -4.80 -6.72 1.56
C GLY A 204 -3.30 -6.77 1.84
N LEU A 205 -2.82 -7.88 2.40
CA LEU A 205 -1.40 -8.08 2.68
C LEU A 205 -0.58 -8.15 1.39
N SER A 206 -1.06 -8.86 0.36
CA SER A 206 -0.39 -8.91 -0.93
C SER A 206 -0.25 -7.53 -1.55
N LEU A 207 -1.31 -6.70 -1.47
CA LEU A 207 -1.28 -5.31 -1.95
C LEU A 207 -0.23 -4.47 -1.21
N VAL A 208 -0.20 -4.55 0.12
CA VAL A 208 0.81 -3.86 0.94
C VAL A 208 2.22 -4.31 0.59
N LEU A 209 2.45 -5.62 0.42
CA LEU A 209 3.78 -6.15 0.09
C LEU A 209 4.22 -5.77 -1.32
N MET A 210 3.30 -5.74 -2.30
CA MET A 210 3.60 -5.23 -3.65
C MET A 210 4.04 -3.76 -3.60
N GLU A 211 3.29 -2.92 -2.87
CA GLU A 211 3.63 -1.51 -2.68
C GLU A 211 4.98 -1.34 -1.98
N THR A 212 5.25 -2.16 -0.95
CA THR A 212 6.53 -2.14 -0.22
C THR A 212 7.72 -2.51 -1.11
N VAL A 213 7.58 -3.50 -1.98
CA VAL A 213 8.66 -3.90 -2.92
C VAL A 213 8.89 -2.83 -3.98
N SER A 214 7.84 -2.12 -4.38
CA SER A 214 7.90 -1.08 -5.41
C SER A 214 8.31 0.29 -4.85
N ASP A 215 8.34 0.47 -3.52
CA ASP A 215 8.73 1.75 -2.91
C ASP A 215 10.21 2.04 -3.19
N PHE A 216 10.43 3.15 -3.91
CA PHE A 216 11.76 3.71 -4.15
C PHE A 216 12.01 4.89 -3.23
N GLY A 217 11.04 5.79 -3.11
CA GLY A 217 11.26 7.07 -2.49
C GLY A 217 11.63 7.00 -1.01
N THR A 218 10.98 6.12 -0.23
CA THR A 218 11.26 5.96 1.20
C THR A 218 12.60 5.26 1.42
N VAL A 219 12.88 4.21 0.65
CA VAL A 219 14.12 3.43 0.82
C VAL A 219 15.35 4.22 0.37
N ASP A 220 15.23 5.03 -0.70
CA ASP A 220 16.28 5.94 -1.14
C ASP A 220 16.54 7.02 -0.09
N PHE A 221 15.48 7.64 0.43
CA PHE A 221 15.58 8.69 1.43
C PHE A 221 16.24 8.23 2.73
N PHE A 222 15.97 6.98 3.15
CA PHE A 222 16.58 6.35 4.32
C PHE A 222 17.90 5.63 4.02
N ALA A 223 18.37 5.67 2.76
CA ALA A 223 19.57 4.97 2.30
C ALA A 223 19.54 3.45 2.59
N VAL A 224 18.37 2.83 2.51
CA VAL A 224 18.19 1.39 2.71
C VAL A 224 18.39 0.67 1.39
N GLU A 225 19.45 -0.11 1.29
CA GLU A 225 19.81 -0.86 0.08
C GLU A 225 18.82 -2.00 -0.22
N THR A 226 17.78 -1.70 -1.00
CA THR A 226 16.78 -2.66 -1.50
C THR A 226 16.99 -2.97 -2.98
N ILE A 227 16.27 -3.98 -3.49
CA ILE A 227 16.27 -4.30 -4.94
C ILE A 227 15.89 -3.06 -5.75
N THR A 228 14.88 -2.30 -5.33
CA THR A 228 14.39 -1.11 -6.04
C THR A 228 15.48 -0.03 -6.11
N LEU A 229 16.17 0.25 -5.01
CA LEU A 229 17.32 1.15 -5.00
C LEU A 229 18.46 0.62 -5.87
N GLY A 230 18.70 -0.70 -5.87
CA GLY A 230 19.68 -1.35 -6.72
C GLY A 230 19.40 -1.16 -8.21
N ILE A 231 18.12 -1.23 -8.64
CA ILE A 231 17.71 -0.97 -10.02
C ILE A 231 18.08 0.46 -10.43
N PHE A 232 17.77 1.45 -9.61
CA PHE A 232 18.10 2.86 -9.87
C PHE A 232 19.60 3.11 -9.91
N ASN A 233 20.37 2.52 -8.99
CA ASN A 233 21.82 2.63 -8.96
C ASN A 233 22.47 2.06 -10.23
N LEU A 234 21.98 0.93 -10.73
CA LEU A 234 22.46 0.32 -11.98
C LEU A 234 22.08 1.18 -13.20
N TRP A 235 20.84 1.66 -13.24
CA TRP A 235 20.32 2.42 -14.36
C TRP A 235 20.95 3.81 -14.46
N LEU A 236 20.80 4.63 -13.40
CA LEU A 236 21.22 6.03 -13.42
C LEU A 236 22.66 6.20 -12.93
N GLY A 237 23.11 5.43 -11.92
CA GLY A 237 24.44 5.55 -11.36
C GLY A 237 25.52 4.92 -12.23
N MET A 238 25.25 3.74 -12.80
CA MET A 238 26.21 3.01 -13.64
C MET A 238 25.90 3.09 -15.14
N ASN A 239 24.82 3.77 -15.52
CA ASN A 239 24.34 3.86 -16.91
C ASN A 239 24.19 2.48 -17.60
N ASN A 240 23.81 1.45 -16.83
CA ASN A 240 23.67 0.07 -17.29
C ASN A 240 22.20 -0.37 -17.26
N LEU A 241 21.50 -0.10 -18.36
CA LEU A 241 20.08 -0.43 -18.51
C LEU A 241 19.83 -1.94 -18.50
N ALA A 242 20.73 -2.72 -19.08
CA ALA A 242 20.58 -4.18 -19.14
C ALA A 242 20.66 -4.82 -17.75
N GLY A 243 21.67 -4.44 -16.95
CA GLY A 243 21.80 -4.89 -15.56
C GLY A 243 20.63 -4.46 -14.68
N ALA A 244 20.17 -3.21 -14.83
CA ALA A 244 18.98 -2.71 -14.16
C ALA A 244 17.73 -3.52 -14.54
N SER A 245 17.53 -3.82 -15.82
CA SER A 245 16.42 -4.64 -16.33
C SER A 245 16.45 -6.07 -15.77
N GLN A 246 17.64 -6.69 -15.70
CA GLN A 246 17.80 -8.02 -15.10
C GLN A 246 17.47 -8.03 -13.62
N LEU A 247 17.90 -7.01 -12.85
CA LEU A 247 17.56 -6.88 -11.44
C LEU A 247 16.06 -6.57 -11.26
N ALA A 248 15.45 -5.77 -12.15
CA ALA A 248 14.02 -5.50 -12.15
C ALA A 248 13.19 -6.77 -12.38
N LEU A 249 13.63 -7.70 -13.20
CA LEU A 249 12.96 -9.00 -13.39
C LEU A 249 12.96 -9.85 -12.11
N ILE A 250 13.99 -9.74 -11.26
CA ILE A 250 14.01 -10.40 -9.95
C ILE A 250 12.92 -9.77 -9.04
N GLY A 251 12.86 -8.45 -8.98
CA GLY A 251 11.80 -7.73 -8.25
C GLY A 251 10.41 -8.10 -8.76
N PHE A 252 10.22 -8.13 -10.08
CA PHE A 252 8.97 -8.54 -10.71
C PHE A 252 8.57 -9.99 -10.37
N PHE A 253 9.54 -10.90 -10.25
CA PHE A 253 9.28 -12.27 -9.81
C PHE A 253 8.70 -12.34 -8.39
N PHE A 254 9.19 -11.52 -7.45
CA PHE A 254 8.59 -11.39 -6.11
C PHE A 254 7.12 -10.94 -6.20
N ILE A 255 6.84 -9.92 -7.00
CA ILE A 255 5.47 -9.41 -7.22
C ILE A 255 4.57 -10.50 -7.81
N MET A 256 5.07 -11.28 -8.79
CA MET A 256 4.30 -12.38 -9.39
C MET A 256 3.98 -13.49 -8.39
N ILE A 257 4.87 -13.80 -7.46
CA ILE A 257 4.61 -14.76 -6.37
C ILE A 257 3.50 -14.23 -5.47
N LEU A 258 3.56 -12.96 -5.06
CA LEU A 258 2.52 -12.33 -4.23
C LEU A 258 1.15 -12.34 -4.93
N LEU A 259 1.12 -12.01 -6.22
CA LEU A 259 -0.09 -12.09 -7.03
C LEU A 259 -0.66 -13.51 -7.08
N ALA A 260 0.18 -14.52 -7.25
CA ALA A 260 -0.24 -15.91 -7.26
C ALA A 260 -0.88 -16.33 -5.91
N PHE A 261 -0.32 -15.86 -4.79
CA PHE A 261 -0.92 -16.05 -3.46
C PHE A 261 -2.28 -15.37 -3.34
N GLU A 262 -2.40 -14.13 -3.79
CA GLU A 262 -3.65 -13.38 -3.79
C GLU A 262 -4.74 -14.08 -4.62
N LEU A 263 -4.43 -14.43 -5.87
CA LEU A 263 -5.38 -15.12 -6.76
C LEU A 263 -5.83 -16.48 -6.19
N SER A 264 -4.90 -17.20 -5.54
CA SER A 264 -5.21 -18.49 -4.90
C SER A 264 -6.12 -18.32 -3.67
N ALA A 265 -5.93 -17.24 -2.91
CA ALA A 265 -6.77 -16.90 -1.77
C ALA A 265 -8.20 -16.52 -2.21
N ARG A 266 -8.33 -15.69 -3.25
CA ARG A 266 -9.62 -15.26 -3.81
C ARG A 266 -10.43 -16.42 -4.39
N LYS A 267 -9.80 -17.41 -5.05
CA LYS A 267 -10.49 -18.60 -5.59
C LYS A 267 -11.20 -19.43 -4.54
N LYS A 268 -10.75 -19.39 -3.28
CA LYS A 268 -11.35 -20.11 -2.16
C LYS A 268 -12.58 -19.41 -1.57
N GLN A 269 -12.82 -18.15 -1.93
CA GLN A 269 -14.00 -17.39 -1.50
C GLN A 269 -15.22 -17.72 -2.39
N LYS A 270 -15.86 -18.84 -2.14
CA LYS A 270 -17.20 -19.13 -2.67
C LYS A 270 -18.22 -18.84 -1.58
N PHE A 271 -18.67 -17.61 -1.47
CA PHE A 271 -19.83 -17.26 -0.65
C PHE A 271 -21.09 -17.38 -1.50
N ASN A 272 -21.83 -18.45 -1.29
CA ASN A 272 -23.20 -18.61 -1.76
C ASN A 272 -24.14 -18.30 -0.60
N ASP A 273 -24.29 -17.05 -0.22
CA ASP A 273 -25.34 -16.70 0.74
C ASP A 273 -26.20 -15.56 0.20
N THR A 274 -27.44 -15.93 -0.15
CA THR A 274 -28.43 -15.05 -0.79
C THR A 274 -29.20 -14.17 0.22
N LYS A 275 -28.93 -14.28 1.52
CA LYS A 275 -29.57 -13.48 2.59
C LYS A 275 -28.52 -12.96 3.59
N ILE A 276 -27.66 -12.08 3.09
CA ILE A 276 -26.77 -11.35 3.98
C ILE A 276 -27.57 -10.22 4.65
N ARG A 277 -28.11 -10.49 5.83
CA ARG A 277 -28.28 -9.42 6.80
C ARG A 277 -26.88 -9.12 7.30
N GLY A 278 -26.25 -8.07 6.72
CA GLY A 278 -24.95 -7.62 7.12
C GLY A 278 -24.89 -7.45 8.65
N TYR A 279 -23.70 -7.61 9.16
CA TYR A 279 -23.36 -7.45 10.58
C TYR A 279 -23.69 -6.03 11.09
N ASN A 280 -24.96 -5.81 11.43
CA ASN A 280 -25.45 -4.57 12.03
C ASN A 280 -25.56 -4.66 13.56
N GLY A 281 -24.92 -5.66 14.18
CA GLY A 281 -25.35 -6.06 15.53
C GLY A 281 -24.31 -6.27 16.61
N LEU A 282 -23.02 -6.06 16.42
CA LEU A 282 -22.09 -6.13 17.54
C LEU A 282 -21.65 -4.77 18.09
N ASN A 283 -22.44 -3.73 17.99
CA ASN A 283 -22.18 -2.51 18.74
C ASN A 283 -22.36 -2.79 20.24
N GLN A 284 -21.45 -3.59 20.80
CA GLN A 284 -21.43 -3.84 22.23
C GLN A 284 -21.09 -2.53 22.94
N LYS A 285 -22.05 -2.05 23.76
CA LYS A 285 -21.76 -0.96 24.68
C LYS A 285 -20.75 -1.45 25.71
N ILE A 286 -19.66 -0.73 25.84
CA ILE A 286 -18.54 -1.06 26.71
C ILE A 286 -18.44 -0.09 27.86
N SER A 287 -17.77 -0.52 28.95
CA SER A 287 -17.45 0.35 30.08
C SER A 287 -16.64 1.56 29.61
N ILE A 288 -16.78 2.68 30.32
CA ILE A 288 -16.09 3.94 30.01
C ILE A 288 -14.56 3.76 29.88
N TYR A 289 -13.95 2.93 30.72
CA TYR A 289 -12.50 2.65 30.67
C TYR A 289 -12.09 1.92 29.40
N HIS A 290 -12.86 0.93 28.96
CA HIS A 290 -12.62 0.22 27.69
C HIS A 290 -12.86 1.15 26.48
N ASN A 291 -13.84 2.03 26.58
CA ASN A 291 -14.12 3.03 25.55
C ASN A 291 -12.92 3.95 25.32
N ILE A 292 -12.35 4.51 26.38
CA ILE A 292 -11.16 5.35 26.34
C ILE A 292 -9.95 4.57 25.81
N PHE A 293 -9.74 3.33 26.27
CA PHE A 293 -8.63 2.51 25.82
C PHE A 293 -8.69 2.19 24.32
N ILE A 294 -9.86 1.81 23.79
CA ILE A 294 -10.04 1.54 22.36
C ILE A 294 -9.85 2.81 21.54
N PHE A 295 -10.37 3.94 22.03
CA PHE A 295 -10.15 5.23 21.39
C PHE A 295 -8.66 5.54 21.22
N PHE A 296 -7.86 5.38 22.28
CA PHE A 296 -6.40 5.61 22.20
C PHE A 296 -5.70 4.65 21.27
N ILE A 297 -6.04 3.36 21.26
CA ILE A 297 -5.47 2.39 20.32
C ILE A 297 -5.76 2.80 18.87
N CYS A 298 -6.98 3.24 18.58
CA CYS A 298 -7.37 3.63 17.24
C CYS A 298 -6.74 4.95 16.79
N ILE A 299 -6.45 5.88 17.71
CA ILE A 299 -5.90 7.17 17.35
C ILE A 299 -4.38 7.15 17.13
N ILE A 300 -3.66 6.23 17.77
CA ILE A 300 -2.19 6.09 17.63
C ILE A 300 -1.75 5.98 16.16
N PRO A 301 -2.29 5.11 15.32
CA PRO A 301 -1.88 5.01 13.93
C PRO A 301 -2.21 6.27 13.10
N ILE A 302 -3.27 6.99 13.45
CA ILE A 302 -3.63 8.26 12.82
C ILE A 302 -2.60 9.34 13.21
N ILE A 303 -2.17 9.36 14.47
CA ILE A 303 -1.16 10.31 14.95
C ILE A 303 0.14 10.09 14.19
N PHE A 304 0.65 8.86 14.16
CA PHE A 304 1.93 8.57 13.51
C PHE A 304 1.85 8.58 11.98
N GLY A 305 0.78 8.10 11.38
CA GLY A 305 0.66 8.02 9.93
C GLY A 305 0.23 9.33 9.26
N PHE A 306 -0.39 10.27 10.00
CA PHE A 306 -0.97 11.47 9.40
C PHE A 306 -0.74 12.75 10.21
N ILE A 307 -1.13 12.78 11.50
CA ILE A 307 -1.15 14.05 12.26
C ILE A 307 0.24 14.64 12.43
N ILE A 308 1.21 13.86 12.90
CA ILE A 308 2.60 14.32 13.09
C ILE A 308 3.20 14.80 11.77
N PRO A 309 3.20 14.00 10.67
CA PRO A 309 3.69 14.47 9.38
C PRO A 309 3.03 15.76 8.89
N VAL A 310 1.70 15.88 9.01
CA VAL A 310 0.99 17.08 8.57
C VAL A 310 1.36 18.30 9.41
N LEU A 311 1.54 18.15 10.73
CA LEU A 311 1.98 19.25 11.58
C LEU A 311 3.38 19.74 11.22
N ILE A 312 4.32 18.83 10.95
CA ILE A 312 5.69 19.17 10.52
C ILE A 312 5.64 19.88 9.16
N LEU A 313 4.88 19.36 8.20
CA LEU A 313 4.72 20.02 6.89
C LEU A 313 4.08 21.39 7.00
N PHE A 314 3.12 21.56 7.90
CA PHE A 314 2.46 22.84 8.13
C PHE A 314 3.42 23.86 8.74
N GLU A 315 4.22 23.45 9.72
CA GLU A 315 5.25 24.31 10.35
C GLU A 315 6.30 24.72 9.31
N ASN A 316 6.81 23.76 8.52
CA ASN A 316 7.77 24.04 7.46
C ASN A 316 7.16 24.95 6.37
N SER A 317 5.89 24.76 6.03
CA SER A 317 5.20 25.62 5.07
C SER A 317 5.09 27.08 5.54
N ILE A 318 4.88 27.32 6.83
CA ILE A 318 4.82 28.67 7.38
C ILE A 318 6.24 29.27 7.44
N SER A 319 7.22 28.51 7.91
CA SER A 319 8.57 28.97 8.13
C SER A 319 9.32 29.33 6.84
N TYR A 320 9.06 28.60 5.75
CA TYR A 320 9.70 28.77 4.45
C TYR A 320 8.76 29.40 3.41
N PHE A 321 7.65 30.03 3.84
CA PHE A 321 6.70 30.65 2.94
C PHE A 321 7.32 31.88 2.26
N ASP A 322 7.43 31.84 0.93
CA ASP A 322 7.90 32.95 0.11
C ASP A 322 6.85 33.35 -0.92
N ILE A 323 6.37 34.58 -0.81
CA ILE A 323 5.36 35.16 -1.71
C ILE A 323 5.87 35.18 -3.16
N GLN A 324 7.19 35.33 -3.38
CA GLN A 324 7.77 35.38 -4.71
C GLN A 324 7.60 34.05 -5.46
N ASN A 325 7.55 32.93 -4.72
CA ASN A 325 7.34 31.60 -5.25
C ASN A 325 5.87 31.20 -5.42
N LEU A 326 4.91 32.01 -4.95
CA LEU A 326 3.49 31.69 -4.99
C LEU A 326 2.95 31.43 -6.39
N TYR A 327 3.40 32.23 -7.36
CA TYR A 327 3.00 32.05 -8.77
C TYR A 327 3.45 30.68 -9.30
N ASN A 328 4.69 30.29 -9.03
CA ASN A 328 5.23 28.98 -9.42
C ASN A 328 4.48 27.83 -8.74
N LEU A 329 4.16 27.96 -7.45
CA LEU A 329 3.37 26.97 -6.71
C LEU A 329 1.99 26.78 -7.33
N ILE A 330 1.29 27.87 -7.65
CA ILE A 330 -0.02 27.81 -8.31
C ILE A 330 0.09 27.11 -9.68
N LEU A 331 1.11 27.43 -10.46
CA LEU A 331 1.32 26.83 -11.78
C LEU A 331 1.62 25.33 -11.69
N ILE A 332 2.49 24.92 -10.77
CA ILE A 332 2.81 23.51 -10.49
C ILE A 332 1.57 22.76 -10.03
N THR A 333 0.80 23.34 -9.09
CA THR A 333 -0.44 22.75 -8.58
C THR A 333 -1.46 22.57 -9.71
N LYS A 334 -1.68 23.58 -10.54
CA LYS A 334 -2.57 23.50 -11.71
C LYS A 334 -2.15 22.38 -12.66
N ASN A 335 -0.87 22.28 -12.97
CA ASN A 335 -0.34 21.24 -13.85
C ASN A 335 -0.53 19.84 -13.24
N SER A 336 -0.28 19.68 -11.95
CA SER A 336 -0.49 18.42 -11.23
C SER A 336 -1.95 17.99 -11.26
N PHE A 337 -2.87 18.92 -10.97
CA PHE A 337 -4.31 18.66 -11.07
C PHE A 337 -4.75 18.27 -12.48
N PHE A 338 -4.27 18.98 -13.50
CA PHE A 338 -4.60 18.68 -14.88
C PHE A 338 -4.12 17.30 -15.29
N ILE A 339 -2.85 16.97 -15.02
CA ILE A 339 -2.28 15.66 -15.34
C ILE A 339 -3.02 14.55 -14.60
N SER A 340 -3.29 14.70 -13.29
CA SER A 340 -4.00 13.72 -12.48
C SER A 340 -5.43 13.51 -12.96
N PHE A 341 -6.13 14.59 -13.37
CA PHE A 341 -7.47 14.51 -13.92
C PHE A 341 -7.48 13.74 -15.25
N VAL A 342 -6.60 14.08 -16.18
CA VAL A 342 -6.49 13.40 -17.48
C VAL A 342 -6.14 11.92 -17.29
N ALA A 343 -5.16 11.62 -16.44
CA ALA A 343 -4.77 10.24 -16.11
C ALA A 343 -5.95 9.45 -15.54
N THR A 344 -6.69 10.03 -14.59
CA THR A 344 -7.86 9.39 -13.98
C THR A 344 -8.94 9.06 -15.01
N VAL A 345 -9.24 10.00 -15.92
CA VAL A 345 -10.22 9.76 -16.99
C VAL A 345 -9.77 8.62 -17.90
N ILE A 346 -8.50 8.59 -18.30
CA ILE A 346 -7.93 7.51 -19.12
C ILE A 346 -8.02 6.16 -18.39
N ILE A 347 -7.65 6.10 -17.12
CA ILE A 347 -7.70 4.88 -16.30
C ILE A 347 -9.14 4.38 -16.19
N ILE A 348 -10.12 5.25 -15.91
CA ILE A 348 -11.52 4.85 -15.81
C ILE A 348 -12.04 4.30 -17.15
N LEU A 349 -11.77 4.99 -18.26
CA LEU A 349 -12.22 4.57 -19.58
C LEU A 349 -11.60 3.22 -19.98
N THR A 350 -10.30 3.05 -19.78
CA THR A 350 -9.60 1.78 -20.11
C THR A 350 -10.09 0.64 -19.22
N THR A 351 -10.30 0.88 -17.92
CA THR A 351 -10.81 -0.12 -16.98
C THR A 351 -12.24 -0.58 -17.35
N ILE A 352 -13.12 0.36 -17.69
CA ILE A 352 -14.50 0.04 -18.14
C ILE A 352 -14.44 -0.78 -19.43
N LEU A 353 -13.66 -0.36 -20.41
CA LEU A 353 -13.52 -1.06 -21.70
C LEU A 353 -13.01 -2.49 -21.52
N LEU A 354 -11.94 -2.67 -20.73
CA LEU A 354 -11.37 -3.98 -20.43
C LEU A 354 -12.37 -4.87 -19.66
N THR A 355 -13.06 -4.32 -18.65
CA THR A 355 -14.03 -5.07 -17.85
C THR A 355 -15.21 -5.56 -18.70
N ILE A 356 -15.74 -4.70 -19.57
CA ILE A 356 -16.82 -5.05 -20.50
C ILE A 356 -16.32 -6.11 -21.48
N GLY A 357 -15.15 -5.90 -22.09
CA GLY A 357 -14.59 -6.82 -23.06
C GLY A 357 -14.34 -8.22 -22.50
N LEU A 358 -13.74 -8.31 -21.30
CA LEU A 358 -13.45 -9.58 -20.63
C LEU A 358 -14.71 -10.33 -20.19
N LYS A 359 -15.71 -9.59 -19.66
CA LYS A 359 -16.94 -10.18 -19.13
C LYS A 359 -17.84 -10.75 -20.23
N PHE A 360 -18.01 -10.04 -21.33
CA PHE A 360 -18.96 -10.40 -22.37
C PHE A 360 -18.40 -11.27 -23.49
N GLN A 361 -17.08 -11.34 -23.63
CA GLN A 361 -16.45 -12.08 -24.73
C GLN A 361 -15.75 -13.38 -24.34
N GLY A 362 -15.78 -13.78 -23.07
CA GLY A 362 -15.39 -15.11 -22.61
C GLY A 362 -13.90 -15.50 -22.78
N PHE A 363 -12.99 -14.55 -22.89
CA PHE A 363 -11.56 -14.81 -23.10
C PHE A 363 -10.86 -15.29 -21.84
N LYS A 364 -10.77 -16.59 -21.62
CA LYS A 364 -10.06 -17.17 -20.46
C LYS A 364 -8.58 -16.81 -20.42
N GLY A 365 -7.88 -16.65 -21.55
CA GLY A 365 -6.46 -16.31 -21.61
C GLY A 365 -6.17 -14.82 -21.42
N LEU A 366 -6.99 -13.93 -21.96
CA LEU A 366 -6.83 -12.49 -21.83
C LEU A 366 -7.10 -11.99 -20.40
N GLY A 367 -7.90 -12.70 -19.60
CA GLY A 367 -8.10 -12.37 -18.19
C GLY A 367 -6.82 -12.42 -17.35
N PHE A 368 -5.96 -13.39 -17.59
CA PHE A 368 -4.65 -13.46 -16.92
C PHE A 368 -3.71 -12.33 -17.36
N LEU A 369 -3.63 -12.09 -18.68
CA LEU A 369 -2.80 -11.00 -19.21
C LEU A 369 -3.28 -9.62 -18.74
N SER A 370 -4.59 -9.39 -18.62
CA SER A 370 -5.12 -8.13 -18.09
C SER A 370 -4.80 -7.95 -16.60
N THR A 371 -4.73 -9.04 -15.84
CA THR A 371 -4.32 -8.97 -14.42
C THR A 371 -2.84 -8.58 -14.31
N ILE A 372 -1.97 -9.16 -15.15
CA ILE A 372 -0.55 -8.77 -15.19
C ILE A 372 -0.39 -7.32 -15.65
N ALA A 373 -1.13 -6.92 -16.68
CA ALA A 373 -1.10 -5.55 -17.18
C ALA A 373 -1.59 -4.49 -16.16
N GLY A 374 -2.36 -4.91 -15.15
CA GLY A 374 -2.82 -4.03 -14.06
C GLY A 374 -1.87 -3.95 -12.87
N ILE A 375 -0.72 -4.64 -12.90
CA ILE A 375 0.30 -4.61 -11.84
C ILE A 375 1.35 -3.52 -12.12
N GLY A 376 1.55 -3.16 -13.40
CA GLY A 376 2.59 -2.23 -13.84
C GLY A 376 2.29 -0.76 -13.65
#